data_130293f3b33345dbbe9e541c7611ab83
#
_entry.id   130293f3b33345dbbe9e541c7611ab83
#
_cell.length_a   1.000
_cell.length_b   1.000
_cell.length_c   1.000
_cell.angle_alpha   90.00
_cell.angle_beta   90.00
_cell.angle_gamma   90.00
#
_symmetry.space_group_name_H-M   'P 1'
#
loop_
_entity.id
_entity.type
_entity.pdbx_description
1 polymer ?
#
loop_
_entity_poly.entity_id
_entity_poly.type
_entity_poly.pdbx_seq_one_letter_code
_entity_poly.pdbx_strand_id
1 'polypeptide(L)'
;SDVYKRQPFAVLVAALLTVALTTPISSFANIIWLSSMNLPVNFFSSLEIILFDFQRLGIILYGIIIIEFAIAFSLAGLARKYVFDTKYLYPIAGAVITGLTLFLLVEFTTQTEILSGNRTLFGKFLHCFAGFAGGYLFYFLISTDRELSFIIRTLGTIYAYLILGLVLNWIFTPISAASDFGFVFNELSSSAQNALLRDFSAFFVATFL
;
A
#
# COMPACT_ATOMS: atom_id res chain seq x y z
N SER A 1 13.58 -0.45 -28.20
CA SER A 1 13.75 0.83 -27.49
C SER A 1 12.48 1.36 -26.82
N ASP A 2 11.28 1.05 -27.31
CA ASP A 2 10.02 1.52 -26.70
C ASP A 2 9.66 0.82 -25.38
N VAL A 3 10.16 -0.37 -25.13
CA VAL A 3 9.94 -1.13 -23.88
C VAL A 3 10.53 -0.38 -22.67
N TYR A 4 11.71 0.22 -22.82
CA TYR A 4 12.36 0.97 -21.73
C TYR A 4 11.60 2.24 -21.34
N LYS A 5 10.94 2.90 -22.30
CA LYS A 5 10.12 4.09 -22.01
C LYS A 5 8.82 3.76 -21.27
N ARG A 6 8.36 2.51 -21.34
CA ARG A 6 7.12 2.04 -20.68
C ARG A 6 7.37 1.56 -19.25
N GLN A 7 8.60 1.15 -18.93
CA GLN A 7 8.92 0.57 -17.62
C GLN A 7 8.59 1.51 -16.44
N PRO A 8 8.99 2.81 -16.45
CA PRO A 8 8.66 3.68 -15.32
C PRO A 8 7.14 3.81 -15.11
N PHE A 9 6.39 3.96 -16.20
CA PHE A 9 4.94 4.04 -16.12
C PHE A 9 4.31 2.73 -15.59
N ALA A 10 4.81 1.59 -16.08
CA ALA A 10 4.35 0.28 -15.64
C ALA A 10 4.63 0.05 -14.14
N VAL A 11 5.78 0.54 -13.61
CA VAL A 11 6.09 0.50 -12.17
C VAL A 11 5.08 1.32 -11.39
N LEU A 12 4.77 2.55 -11.81
CA LEU A 12 3.80 3.39 -11.13
C LEU A 12 2.42 2.74 -11.05
N VAL A 13 1.93 2.18 -12.17
CA VAL A 13 0.62 1.51 -12.21
C VAL A 13 0.61 0.21 -11.39
N ALA A 14 1.68 -0.56 -11.44
CA ALA A 14 1.82 -1.79 -10.64
C ALA A 14 1.85 -1.48 -9.14
N ALA A 15 2.65 -0.48 -8.72
CA ALA A 15 2.70 -0.03 -7.34
C ALA A 15 1.32 0.40 -6.84
N LEU A 16 0.57 1.06 -7.67
CA LEU A 16 -0.76 1.53 -7.37
C LEU A 16 -1.78 0.40 -7.14
N LEU A 17 -1.77 -0.62 -8.01
CA LEU A 17 -2.57 -1.82 -7.78
C LEU A 17 -2.19 -2.48 -6.45
N THR A 18 -0.89 -2.56 -6.16
CA THR A 18 -0.41 -3.15 -4.91
C THR A 18 -0.92 -2.38 -3.70
N VAL A 19 -0.85 -1.04 -3.70
CA VAL A 19 -1.42 -0.20 -2.63
C VAL A 19 -2.93 -0.38 -2.52
N ALA A 20 -3.64 -0.41 -3.65
CA ALA A 20 -5.09 -0.61 -3.68
C ALA A 20 -5.53 -1.95 -3.07
N LEU A 21 -4.65 -2.94 -3.05
CA LEU A 21 -4.88 -4.22 -2.40
C LEU A 21 -4.37 -4.25 -0.96
N THR A 22 -3.19 -3.71 -0.67
CA THR A 22 -2.57 -3.76 0.67
C THR A 22 -3.29 -2.88 1.68
N THR A 23 -3.74 -1.68 1.30
CA THR A 23 -4.42 -0.77 2.22
C THR A 23 -5.70 -1.37 2.80
N PRO A 24 -6.65 -1.91 2.00
CA PRO A 24 -7.84 -2.56 2.55
C PRO A 24 -7.52 -3.76 3.45
N ILE A 25 -6.48 -4.54 3.16
CA ILE A 25 -6.07 -5.67 4.01
C ILE A 25 -5.77 -5.18 5.44
N SER A 26 -5.03 -4.07 5.56
CA SER A 26 -4.73 -3.46 6.86
C SER A 26 -5.96 -2.84 7.50
N SER A 27 -6.81 -2.13 6.74
CA SER A 27 -8.04 -1.52 7.25
C SER A 27 -9.02 -2.58 7.77
N PHE A 28 -9.19 -3.70 7.06
CA PHE A 28 -10.03 -4.80 7.52
C PHE A 28 -9.53 -5.42 8.82
N ALA A 29 -8.22 -5.57 9.00
CA ALA A 29 -7.67 -6.05 10.25
C ALA A 29 -7.98 -5.10 11.43
N ASN A 30 -7.92 -3.78 11.19
CA ASN A 30 -8.32 -2.77 12.18
C ASN A 30 -9.82 -2.84 12.48
N ILE A 31 -10.68 -2.97 11.46
CA ILE A 31 -12.13 -3.10 11.61
C ILE A 31 -12.49 -4.33 12.45
N ILE A 32 -11.87 -5.48 12.15
CA ILE A 32 -12.08 -6.72 12.92
C ILE A 32 -11.65 -6.52 14.38
N TRP A 33 -10.52 -5.88 14.62
CA TRP A 33 -10.04 -5.58 15.96
C TRP A 33 -10.98 -4.65 16.72
N LEU A 34 -11.45 -3.55 16.11
CA LEU A 34 -12.44 -2.65 16.70
C LEU A 34 -13.74 -3.37 17.05
N SER A 35 -14.23 -4.22 16.13
CA SER A 35 -15.42 -5.04 16.37
C SER A 35 -15.22 -6.02 17.55
N SER A 36 -14.03 -6.59 17.71
CA SER A 36 -13.72 -7.49 18.83
C SER A 36 -13.73 -6.78 20.20
N MET A 37 -13.59 -5.46 20.21
CA MET A 37 -13.68 -4.60 21.40
C MET A 37 -15.12 -4.11 21.67
N ASN A 38 -16.12 -4.65 20.98
CA ASN A 38 -17.53 -4.23 21.04
C ASN A 38 -17.77 -2.77 20.67
N LEU A 39 -16.88 -2.17 19.85
CA LEU A 39 -17.11 -0.84 19.31
C LEU A 39 -18.12 -0.93 18.17
N PRO A 40 -19.05 0.04 18.05
CA PRO A 40 -20.09 0.01 17.02
C PRO A 40 -19.47 0.33 15.63
N VAL A 41 -19.05 -0.71 14.92
CA VAL A 41 -18.55 -0.57 13.53
C VAL A 41 -19.68 -0.98 12.60
N ASN A 42 -20.21 0.00 11.85
CA ASN A 42 -21.19 -0.23 10.80
C ASN A 42 -20.54 -0.13 9.41
N PHE A 43 -21.32 -0.39 8.37
CA PHE A 43 -20.82 -0.35 6.98
C PHE A 43 -20.22 1.01 6.61
N PHE A 44 -20.86 2.11 6.98
CA PHE A 44 -20.39 3.46 6.64
C PHE A 44 -19.09 3.81 7.39
N SER A 45 -19.01 3.52 8.69
CA SER A 45 -17.78 3.72 9.45
C SER A 45 -16.62 2.84 8.94
N SER A 46 -16.91 1.62 8.49
CA SER A 46 -15.89 0.77 7.84
C SER A 46 -15.37 1.40 6.55
N LEU A 47 -16.25 1.96 5.73
CA LEU A 47 -15.86 2.63 4.49
C LEU A 47 -15.03 3.89 4.77
N GLU A 48 -15.41 4.68 5.77
CA GLU A 48 -14.65 5.85 6.22
C GLU A 48 -13.25 5.47 6.69
N ILE A 49 -13.10 4.40 7.48
CA ILE A 49 -11.79 3.88 7.91
C ILE A 49 -10.93 3.52 6.69
N ILE A 50 -11.48 2.77 5.73
CA ILE A 50 -10.75 2.38 4.52
C ILE A 50 -10.31 3.61 3.72
N LEU A 51 -11.20 4.58 3.51
CA LEU A 51 -10.89 5.80 2.76
C LEU A 51 -9.84 6.66 3.48
N PHE A 52 -9.93 6.75 4.81
CA PHE A 52 -8.95 7.46 5.63
C PHE A 52 -7.56 6.79 5.54
N ASP A 53 -7.51 5.47 5.64
CA ASP A 53 -6.27 4.71 5.52
C ASP A 53 -5.66 4.88 4.12
N PHE A 54 -6.47 4.92 3.05
CA PHE A 54 -5.97 5.25 1.73
C PHE A 54 -5.34 6.64 1.65
N GLN A 55 -5.95 7.63 2.27
CA GLN A 55 -5.46 9.00 2.25
C GLN A 55 -4.16 9.18 3.06
N ARG A 56 -4.01 8.47 4.14
CA ARG A 56 -2.86 8.60 5.05
C ARG A 56 -1.78 7.57 4.78
N LEU A 57 -2.11 6.31 4.97
CA LEU A 57 -1.18 5.20 4.83
C LEU A 57 -0.89 4.88 3.35
N GLY A 58 -1.92 4.93 2.49
CA GLY A 58 -1.79 4.55 1.09
C GLY A 58 -0.78 5.40 0.32
N ILE A 59 -0.68 6.70 0.59
CA ILE A 59 0.28 7.60 -0.07
C ILE A 59 1.72 7.24 0.32
N ILE A 60 1.96 6.97 1.60
CA ILE A 60 3.28 6.59 2.10
C ILE A 60 3.69 5.23 1.53
N LEU A 61 2.78 4.25 1.58
CA LEU A 61 3.00 2.92 0.99
C LEU A 61 3.26 3.01 -0.51
N TYR A 62 2.58 3.88 -1.23
CA TYR A 62 2.79 4.07 -2.66
C TYR A 62 4.22 4.51 -2.97
N GLY A 63 4.75 5.47 -2.21
CA GLY A 63 6.15 5.90 -2.36
C GLY A 63 7.14 4.77 -2.08
N ILE A 64 6.93 4.00 -1.02
CA ILE A 64 7.77 2.85 -0.66
C ILE A 64 7.71 1.78 -1.75
N ILE A 65 6.51 1.40 -2.19
CA ILE A 65 6.30 0.34 -3.20
C ILE A 65 6.87 0.74 -4.57
N ILE A 66 6.85 2.01 -4.95
CA ILE A 66 7.53 2.47 -6.18
C ILE A 66 9.02 2.16 -6.12
N ILE A 67 9.67 2.50 -5.01
CA ILE A 67 11.11 2.31 -4.83
C ILE A 67 11.45 0.82 -4.84
N GLU A 68 10.72 0.02 -4.06
CA GLU A 68 10.96 -1.42 -3.98
C GLU A 68 10.73 -2.12 -5.33
N PHE A 69 9.67 -1.75 -6.06
CA PHE A 69 9.38 -2.31 -7.39
C PHE A 69 10.40 -1.87 -8.44
N ALA A 70 10.87 -0.62 -8.38
CA ALA A 70 11.93 -0.17 -9.28
C ALA A 70 13.20 -1.02 -9.11
N ILE A 71 13.58 -1.35 -7.89
CA ILE A 71 14.74 -2.21 -7.59
C ILE A 71 14.45 -3.66 -8.00
N ALA A 72 13.35 -4.24 -7.52
CA ALA A 72 13.03 -5.65 -7.73
C ALA A 72 12.81 -5.98 -9.21
N PHE A 73 12.09 -5.13 -9.96
CA PHE A 73 11.85 -5.38 -11.37
C PHE A 73 13.07 -5.12 -12.25
N SER A 74 13.97 -4.24 -11.83
CA SER A 74 15.28 -4.09 -12.49
C SER A 74 16.12 -5.36 -12.34
N LEU A 75 16.20 -5.92 -11.11
CA LEU A 75 16.89 -7.18 -10.85
C LEU A 75 16.22 -8.36 -11.56
N ALA A 76 14.89 -8.44 -11.55
CA ALA A 76 14.14 -9.46 -12.27
C ALA A 76 14.37 -9.35 -13.79
N GLY A 77 14.46 -8.15 -14.33
CA GLY A 77 14.78 -7.92 -15.75
C GLY A 77 16.18 -8.40 -16.12
N LEU A 78 17.16 -8.17 -15.25
CA LEU A 78 18.52 -8.71 -15.41
C LEU A 78 18.53 -10.25 -15.33
N ALA A 79 17.86 -10.81 -14.33
CA ALA A 79 17.75 -12.26 -14.18
C ALA A 79 17.05 -12.92 -15.37
N ARG A 80 16.00 -12.27 -15.89
CA ARG A 80 15.30 -12.74 -17.10
C ARG A 80 16.21 -12.78 -18.33
N LYS A 81 17.08 -11.80 -18.45
CA LYS A 81 18.00 -11.69 -19.59
C LYS A 81 19.11 -12.75 -19.55
N TYR A 82 19.62 -13.10 -18.36
CA TYR A 82 20.84 -13.91 -18.24
C TYR A 82 20.64 -15.31 -17.65
N VAL A 83 19.51 -15.57 -16.96
CA VAL A 83 19.34 -16.82 -16.18
C VAL A 83 18.05 -17.56 -16.54
N PHE A 84 16.88 -16.91 -16.47
CA PHE A 84 15.59 -17.57 -16.67
C PHE A 84 14.64 -16.70 -17.50
N ASP A 85 14.27 -17.10 -18.70
CA ASP A 85 13.23 -16.43 -19.46
C ASP A 85 11.84 -16.96 -19.09
N THR A 86 11.30 -16.48 -17.98
CA THR A 86 9.95 -16.83 -17.54
C THR A 86 9.10 -15.62 -17.26
N LYS A 87 7.81 -15.71 -17.63
CA LYS A 87 6.82 -14.65 -17.37
C LYS A 87 6.51 -14.43 -15.88
N TYR A 88 6.80 -15.42 -15.05
CA TYR A 88 6.51 -15.37 -13.60
C TYR A 88 7.57 -14.65 -12.78
N LEU A 89 8.68 -14.26 -13.38
CA LEU A 89 9.80 -13.66 -12.64
C LEU A 89 9.42 -12.31 -11.99
N TYR A 90 8.70 -11.47 -12.71
CA TYR A 90 8.22 -10.18 -12.15
C TYR A 90 7.15 -10.36 -11.06
N PRO A 91 6.12 -11.23 -11.22
CA PRO A 91 5.19 -11.55 -10.14
C PRO A 91 5.88 -12.07 -8.87
N ILE A 92 6.82 -12.99 -9.03
CA ILE A 92 7.58 -13.54 -7.90
C ILE A 92 8.45 -12.46 -7.25
N ALA A 93 9.14 -11.64 -8.04
CA ALA A 93 9.93 -10.53 -7.54
C ALA A 93 9.07 -9.52 -6.75
N GLY A 94 7.87 -9.22 -7.25
CA GLY A 94 6.91 -8.36 -6.54
C GLY A 94 6.48 -8.96 -5.20
N ALA A 95 6.14 -10.26 -5.15
CA ALA A 95 5.78 -10.92 -3.90
C ALA A 95 6.94 -10.96 -2.90
N VAL A 96 8.13 -11.28 -3.36
CA VAL A 96 9.33 -11.39 -2.51
C VAL A 96 9.73 -10.03 -1.94
N ILE A 97 9.76 -8.99 -2.78
CA ILE A 97 10.17 -7.65 -2.31
C ILE A 97 9.15 -7.10 -1.32
N THR A 98 7.85 -7.23 -1.58
CA THR A 98 6.81 -6.79 -0.65
C THR A 98 6.91 -7.54 0.68
N GLY A 99 7.13 -8.86 0.67
CA GLY A 99 7.36 -9.64 1.88
C GLY A 99 8.64 -9.21 2.64
N LEU A 100 9.71 -8.92 1.91
CA LEU A 100 10.96 -8.41 2.48
C LEU A 100 10.77 -7.02 3.10
N THR A 101 10.07 -6.12 2.42
CA THR A 101 9.78 -4.78 2.94
C THR A 101 8.96 -4.85 4.23
N LEU A 102 7.95 -5.73 4.29
CA LEU A 102 7.19 -5.95 5.52
C LEU A 102 8.07 -6.43 6.67
N PHE A 103 8.99 -7.36 6.40
CA PHE A 103 9.94 -7.84 7.39
C PHE A 103 10.89 -6.72 7.85
N LEU A 104 11.47 -5.97 6.91
CA LEU A 104 12.40 -4.88 7.21
C LEU A 104 11.71 -3.74 7.98
N LEU A 105 10.46 -3.41 7.66
CA LEU A 105 9.69 -2.41 8.40
C LEU A 105 9.55 -2.76 9.88
N VAL A 106 9.32 -4.04 10.21
CA VAL A 106 9.24 -4.50 11.60
C VAL A 106 10.60 -4.41 12.30
N GLU A 107 11.66 -4.91 11.65
CA GLU A 107 13.01 -4.98 12.26
C GLU A 107 13.65 -3.60 12.44
N PHE A 108 13.50 -2.70 11.48
CA PHE A 108 14.21 -1.42 11.48
C PHE A 108 13.43 -0.25 12.10
N THR A 109 12.13 -0.39 12.38
CA THR A 109 11.37 0.69 13.01
C THR A 109 11.21 0.51 14.51
N THR A 110 10.13 -0.11 14.93
CA THR A 110 9.72 -0.15 16.35
C THR A 110 9.61 -1.57 16.90
N GLN A 111 10.02 -2.59 16.16
CA GLN A 111 9.73 -4.01 16.43
C GLN A 111 8.21 -4.27 16.60
N THR A 112 7.40 -3.35 16.08
CA THR A 112 5.94 -3.45 16.07
C THR A 112 5.44 -3.49 14.64
N GLU A 113 4.37 -4.24 14.41
CA GLU A 113 3.75 -4.34 13.10
C GLU A 113 2.96 -3.07 12.80
N ILE A 114 3.53 -2.18 11.98
CA ILE A 114 2.92 -0.90 11.57
C ILE A 114 1.64 -1.16 10.78
N LEU A 115 1.64 -2.16 9.91
CA LEU A 115 0.47 -2.58 9.17
C LEU A 115 -0.31 -3.60 9.99
N SER A 116 -1.49 -3.24 10.46
CA SER A 116 -2.34 -4.11 11.29
C SER A 116 -2.68 -5.45 10.60
N GLY A 117 -2.85 -5.44 9.28
CA GLY A 117 -3.03 -6.65 8.47
C GLY A 117 -1.84 -7.62 8.55
N ASN A 118 -0.65 -7.13 8.86
CA ASN A 118 0.57 -7.93 8.92
C ASN A 118 0.71 -8.74 10.23
N ARG A 119 -0.14 -8.53 11.21
CA ARG A 119 -0.12 -9.24 12.51
C ARG A 119 -0.44 -10.73 12.42
N THR A 120 -1.01 -11.18 11.30
CA THR A 120 -1.36 -12.58 11.07
C THR A 120 -0.59 -13.16 9.89
N LEU A 121 -0.31 -14.48 9.91
CA LEU A 121 0.30 -15.16 8.77
C LEU A 121 -0.54 -15.02 7.50
N PHE A 122 -1.86 -15.07 7.64
CA PHE A 122 -2.78 -14.89 6.51
C PHE A 122 -2.68 -13.47 5.93
N GLY A 123 -2.61 -12.45 6.78
CA GLY A 123 -2.41 -11.08 6.33
C GLY A 123 -1.07 -10.87 5.64
N LYS A 124 0.03 -11.45 6.15
CA LYS A 124 1.34 -11.44 5.48
C LYS A 124 1.26 -12.07 4.10
N PHE A 125 0.59 -13.22 3.99
CA PHE A 125 0.35 -13.87 2.70
C PHE A 125 -0.43 -12.98 1.74
N LEU A 126 -1.49 -12.33 2.20
CA LEU A 126 -2.29 -11.41 1.37
C LEU A 126 -1.48 -10.20 0.87
N HIS A 127 -0.60 -9.65 1.70
CA HIS A 127 0.31 -8.57 1.27
C HIS A 127 1.31 -9.06 0.22
N CYS A 128 1.93 -10.22 0.41
CA CYS A 128 2.78 -10.83 -0.62
C CYS A 128 2.02 -11.11 -1.91
N PHE A 129 0.75 -11.55 -1.80
CA PHE A 129 -0.11 -11.76 -2.97
C PHE A 129 -0.44 -10.44 -3.67
N ALA A 130 -0.63 -9.33 -2.94
CA ALA A 130 -0.78 -8.01 -3.53
C ALA A 130 0.48 -7.60 -4.34
N GLY A 131 1.67 -7.85 -3.80
CA GLY A 131 2.93 -7.65 -4.52
C GLY A 131 3.06 -8.54 -5.76
N PHE A 132 2.62 -9.81 -5.68
CA PHE A 132 2.54 -10.71 -6.82
C PHE A 132 1.63 -10.16 -7.93
N ALA A 133 0.44 -9.69 -7.57
CA ALA A 133 -0.52 -9.10 -8.50
C ALA A 133 0.05 -7.84 -9.18
N GLY A 134 0.75 -6.98 -8.41
CA GLY A 134 1.47 -5.82 -8.96
C GLY A 134 2.55 -6.23 -9.96
N GLY A 135 3.37 -7.22 -9.64
CA GLY A 135 4.39 -7.74 -10.54
C GLY A 135 3.82 -8.40 -11.79
N TYR A 136 2.66 -9.05 -11.68
CA TYR A 136 1.94 -9.59 -12.83
C TYR A 136 1.42 -8.48 -13.75
N LEU A 137 0.84 -7.45 -13.17
CA LEU A 137 0.39 -6.27 -13.91
C LEU A 137 1.56 -5.57 -14.61
N PHE A 138 2.70 -5.40 -13.92
CA PHE A 138 3.91 -4.86 -14.54
C PHE A 138 4.33 -5.65 -15.77
N TYR A 139 4.44 -6.99 -15.66
CA TYR A 139 4.77 -7.85 -16.79
C TYR A 139 3.78 -7.68 -17.93
N PHE A 140 2.49 -7.69 -17.63
CA PHE A 140 1.42 -7.50 -18.60
C PHE A 140 1.58 -6.17 -19.37
N LEU A 141 1.85 -5.08 -18.68
CA LEU A 141 1.99 -3.74 -19.25
C LEU A 141 3.21 -3.60 -20.17
N ILE A 142 4.32 -4.26 -19.83
CA ILE A 142 5.54 -4.21 -20.66
C ILE A 142 5.50 -5.17 -21.84
N SER A 143 4.69 -6.24 -21.78
CA SER A 143 4.59 -7.28 -22.81
C SER A 143 3.47 -7.06 -23.82
N THR A 144 2.55 -6.12 -23.56
CA THR A 144 1.34 -5.92 -24.37
C THR A 144 1.56 -4.96 -25.56
N ASP A 145 0.86 -5.24 -26.66
CA ASP A 145 0.93 -4.45 -27.89
C ASP A 145 0.30 -3.05 -27.80
N ARG A 146 0.58 -2.20 -28.82
CA ARG A 146 0.34 -0.74 -28.80
C ARG A 146 -1.09 -0.28 -28.54
N GLU A 147 -2.14 -1.03 -28.94
CA GLU A 147 -3.52 -0.55 -28.80
C GLU A 147 -4.02 -0.61 -27.36
N LEU A 148 -3.71 -1.68 -26.65
CA LEU A 148 -4.01 -1.80 -25.22
C LEU A 148 -3.24 -0.76 -24.40
N SER A 149 -2.06 -0.35 -24.91
CA SER A 149 -1.24 0.72 -24.31
C SER A 149 -1.94 2.08 -24.27
N PHE A 150 -2.84 2.39 -25.19
CA PHE A 150 -3.61 3.65 -25.17
C PHE A 150 -4.63 3.66 -24.01
N ILE A 151 -5.39 2.59 -23.85
CA ILE A 151 -6.37 2.45 -22.77
C ILE A 151 -5.66 2.51 -21.42
N ILE A 152 -4.53 1.82 -21.27
CA ILE A 152 -3.74 1.81 -20.05
C ILE A 152 -3.15 3.18 -19.75
N ARG A 153 -2.68 3.92 -20.77
CA ARG A 153 -2.19 5.31 -20.61
C ARG A 153 -3.31 6.23 -20.15
N THR A 154 -4.49 6.11 -20.75
CA THR A 154 -5.65 6.92 -20.37
C THR A 154 -6.08 6.64 -18.94
N LEU A 155 -6.22 5.36 -18.57
CA LEU A 155 -6.50 4.96 -17.19
C LEU A 155 -5.40 5.41 -16.23
N GLY A 156 -4.13 5.27 -16.60
CA GLY A 156 -3.00 5.73 -15.80
C GLY A 156 -2.98 7.25 -15.61
N THR A 157 -3.38 8.01 -16.63
CA THR A 157 -3.50 9.47 -16.51
C THR A 157 -4.64 9.84 -15.56
N ILE A 158 -5.82 9.26 -15.71
CA ILE A 158 -6.95 9.47 -14.80
C ILE A 158 -6.53 9.15 -13.37
N TYR A 159 -5.80 8.07 -13.19
CA TYR A 159 -5.35 7.62 -11.89
C TYR A 159 -4.26 8.53 -11.30
N ALA A 160 -3.34 9.05 -12.11
CA ALA A 160 -2.36 10.04 -11.66
C ALA A 160 -3.05 11.32 -11.14
N TYR A 161 -4.13 11.77 -11.79
CA TYR A 161 -4.95 12.88 -11.30
C TYR A 161 -5.67 12.55 -9.99
N LEU A 162 -6.16 11.32 -9.82
CA LEU A 162 -6.78 10.90 -8.56
C LEU A 162 -5.76 10.89 -7.42
N ILE A 163 -4.55 10.37 -7.65
CA ILE A 163 -3.47 10.43 -6.65
C ILE A 163 -3.06 11.86 -6.34
N LEU A 164 -2.88 12.69 -7.36
CA LEU A 164 -2.57 14.09 -7.13
C LEU A 164 -3.66 14.77 -6.28
N GLY A 165 -4.94 14.49 -6.55
CA GLY A 165 -6.06 14.97 -5.73
C GLY A 165 -5.98 14.48 -4.29
N LEU A 166 -5.66 13.21 -4.05
CA LEU A 166 -5.48 12.64 -2.71
C LEU A 166 -4.28 13.26 -1.97
N VAL A 167 -3.15 13.47 -2.67
CA VAL A 167 -1.96 14.13 -2.11
C VAL A 167 -2.26 15.57 -1.73
N LEU A 168 -2.92 16.32 -2.60
CA LEU A 168 -3.32 17.69 -2.33
C LEU A 168 -4.30 17.75 -1.16
N ASN A 169 -5.29 16.86 -1.13
CA ASN A 169 -6.20 16.75 0.00
C ASN A 169 -5.44 16.42 1.30
N TRP A 170 -4.47 15.50 1.27
CA TRP A 170 -3.64 15.16 2.42
C TRP A 170 -2.82 16.36 2.92
N ILE A 171 -2.29 17.18 2.02
CA ILE A 171 -1.52 18.40 2.37
C ILE A 171 -2.43 19.48 2.97
N PHE A 172 -3.63 19.66 2.40
CA PHE A 172 -4.50 20.81 2.74
C PHE A 172 -5.57 20.52 3.81
N THR A 173 -5.78 19.25 4.22
CA THR A 173 -6.77 18.86 5.26
C THR A 173 -6.20 18.37 6.60
N PRO A 174 -5.01 18.78 7.07
CA PRO A 174 -4.47 18.22 8.31
C PRO A 174 -5.23 18.66 9.58
N ILE A 175 -5.97 19.76 9.54
CA ILE A 175 -6.50 20.41 10.75
C ILE A 175 -7.93 19.93 11.07
N SER A 176 -8.78 19.70 10.08
CA SER A 176 -10.16 19.23 10.29
C SER A 176 -10.20 17.77 10.80
N ALA A 177 -9.35 16.92 10.23
CA ALA A 177 -9.27 15.51 10.65
C ALA A 177 -8.82 15.34 12.11
N ALA A 178 -8.05 16.28 12.65
CA ALA A 178 -7.63 16.23 14.05
C ALA A 178 -8.78 16.56 15.01
N SER A 179 -9.73 17.43 14.63
CA SER A 179 -10.91 17.74 15.44
C SER A 179 -11.90 16.58 15.46
N ASP A 180 -12.11 15.93 14.31
CA ASP A 180 -13.00 14.79 14.18
C ASP A 180 -12.43 13.56 14.90
N PHE A 181 -11.10 13.35 14.81
CA PHE A 181 -10.41 12.32 15.58
C PHE A 181 -10.51 12.56 17.09
N GLY A 182 -10.41 13.80 17.55
CA GLY A 182 -10.55 14.15 18.95
C GLY A 182 -11.94 13.83 19.52
N PHE A 183 -12.99 14.00 18.73
CA PHE A 183 -14.34 13.63 19.12
C PHE A 183 -14.49 12.11 19.30
N VAL A 184 -14.09 11.33 18.29
CA VAL A 184 -14.13 9.86 18.33
C VAL A 184 -13.21 9.31 19.44
N PHE A 185 -12.05 9.94 19.65
CA PHE A 185 -11.11 9.52 20.67
C PHE A 185 -11.67 9.66 22.09
N ASN A 186 -12.41 10.74 22.37
CA ASN A 186 -13.03 10.96 23.69
C ASN A 186 -14.17 9.98 24.00
N GLU A 187 -14.79 9.39 22.99
CA GLU A 187 -15.84 8.37 23.13
C GLU A 187 -15.28 6.96 23.45
N LEU A 188 -13.95 6.77 23.28
CA LEU A 188 -13.32 5.47 23.53
C LEU A 188 -13.04 5.23 25.01
N SER A 189 -13.02 3.96 25.41
CA SER A 189 -12.54 3.58 26.75
C SER A 189 -11.07 3.96 26.96
N SER A 190 -10.66 4.22 28.19
CA SER A 190 -9.29 4.64 28.52
C SER A 190 -8.21 3.66 28.02
N SER A 191 -8.50 2.37 28.01
CA SER A 191 -7.60 1.34 27.47
C SER A 191 -7.44 1.43 25.94
N ALA A 192 -8.55 1.70 25.23
CA ALA A 192 -8.54 1.88 23.78
C ALA A 192 -7.86 3.19 23.38
N GLN A 193 -8.04 4.27 24.18
CA GLN A 193 -7.33 5.54 24.00
C GLN A 193 -5.81 5.36 24.13
N ASN A 194 -5.36 4.64 25.17
CA ASN A 194 -3.93 4.37 25.39
C ASN A 194 -3.32 3.49 24.28
N ALA A 195 -4.06 2.50 23.79
CA ALA A 195 -3.61 1.68 22.66
C ALA A 195 -3.46 2.51 21.38
N LEU A 196 -4.46 3.36 21.07
CA LEU A 196 -4.42 4.27 19.94
C LEU A 196 -3.29 5.29 20.03
N LEU A 197 -3.07 5.90 21.21
CA LEU A 197 -1.97 6.84 21.43
C LEU A 197 -0.61 6.17 21.26
N ARG A 198 -0.46 4.94 21.74
CA ARG A 198 0.77 4.17 21.59
C ARG A 198 1.04 3.87 20.11
N ASP A 199 0.04 3.39 19.38
CA ASP A 199 0.18 3.05 17.96
C ASP A 199 0.37 4.29 17.09
N PHE A 200 -0.28 5.42 17.45
CA PHE A 200 -0.12 6.70 16.79
C PHE A 200 1.25 7.34 17.07
N SER A 201 1.74 7.27 18.32
CA SER A 201 3.07 7.77 18.68
C SER A 201 4.19 6.94 18.00
N ALA A 202 4.03 5.63 17.94
CA ALA A 202 4.96 4.75 17.22
C ALA A 202 4.99 5.07 15.71
N PHE A 203 3.83 5.32 15.11
CA PHE A 203 3.74 5.74 13.72
C PHE A 203 4.39 7.11 13.47
N PHE A 204 4.17 8.08 14.37
CA PHE A 204 4.73 9.42 14.26
C PHE A 204 6.26 9.40 14.38
N VAL A 205 6.80 8.66 15.36
CA VAL A 205 8.25 8.48 15.55
C VAL A 205 8.88 7.79 14.33
N ALA A 206 8.24 6.74 13.77
CA ALA A 206 8.73 6.03 12.60
C ALA A 206 8.67 6.85 11.29
N THR A 207 7.87 7.93 11.26
CA THR A 207 7.71 8.77 10.06
C THR A 207 8.65 9.98 10.05
N PHE A 208 9.18 10.39 11.22
CA PHE A 208 9.96 11.62 11.38
C PHE A 208 11.39 11.39 11.93
N LEU A 209 11.78 10.16 12.21
CA LEU A 209 13.15 9.74 12.52
C LEU A 209 13.74 8.85 11.42
#